data_139bdd5b0196d9461dfc760d3f85b9f7
#
_entry.id   139bdd5b0196d9461dfc760d3f85b9f7
#
_cell.length_a   1.000
_cell.length_b   1.000
_cell.length_c   1.000
_cell.angle_alpha   90.00
_cell.angle_beta   90.00
_cell.angle_gamma   90.00
#
_symmetry.space_group_name_H-M   'P 1'
#
loop_
_entity.id
_entity.type
_entity.pdbx_description
1 polymer ?
#
loop_
_entity_poly.entity_id
_entity_poly.type
_entity_poly.pdbx_seq_one_letter_code
_entity_poly.pdbx_strand_id
1 'polypeptide(L)'
;MNRRRPPARRRPARKTKRQQQLEAQAIGYGVVAVAAIAAAVAVVTWVSEHPWVLMVALVLGVAVFYAWLYQRHQRLQWERVRSRGLRYAISQLDALHHREFEHAIRDLMKRDGCTDAVQVGGAGDNGADVKATDPFGRRWVIQCKHRRNGRAGSPVGTPDLHVLNGTARQLHGADVVVLVTNGRFTSGCLPLARSQKLHLVDRNVLGEWAASGRPLWELLRAVPPPRKPSSLS
;
A
#
# COMPACT_ATOMS: atom_id res chain seq x y z
N MET A 1 59.38 27.70 70.51
CA MET A 1 58.88 28.60 69.46
C MET A 1 58.50 27.71 68.25
N ASN A 2 57.21 27.40 68.10
CA ASN A 2 56.69 26.49 67.10
C ASN A 2 56.09 27.31 65.95
N ARG A 3 56.81 27.41 64.82
CA ARG A 3 56.34 28.16 63.66
C ARG A 3 55.44 27.20 62.81
N ARG A 4 54.13 27.41 62.85
CA ARG A 4 53.18 26.74 61.98
C ARG A 4 53.35 27.26 60.56
N ARG A 5 53.64 26.34 59.61
CA ARG A 5 53.68 26.62 58.17
C ARG A 5 52.26 26.89 57.67
N PRO A 6 52.06 27.90 56.80
CA PRO A 6 50.76 28.17 56.24
C PRO A 6 50.32 27.07 55.25
N PRO A 7 49.05 26.76 55.05
CA PRO A 7 48.56 25.74 54.16
C PRO A 7 48.81 26.09 52.69
N ALA A 8 49.38 25.14 51.92
CA ALA A 8 49.65 25.29 50.52
C ALA A 8 48.35 25.54 49.72
N ARG A 9 48.26 26.67 49.03
CA ARG A 9 47.16 26.94 48.06
C ARG A 9 47.18 25.91 46.97
N ARG A 10 46.14 25.05 46.92
CA ARG A 10 45.93 24.10 45.80
C ARG A 10 45.69 24.91 44.52
N ARG A 11 46.57 24.74 43.52
CA ARG A 11 46.35 25.28 42.20
C ARG A 11 45.15 24.58 41.55
N PRO A 12 44.23 25.34 40.88
CA PRO A 12 43.11 24.73 40.19
C PRO A 12 43.57 23.77 39.08
N ALA A 13 42.99 22.58 38.98
CA ALA A 13 43.34 21.58 38.02
C ALA A 13 43.07 22.09 36.59
N ARG A 14 44.07 21.96 35.73
CA ARG A 14 44.00 22.38 34.33
C ARG A 14 43.02 21.44 33.60
N LYS A 15 41.89 21.99 33.07
CA LYS A 15 40.87 21.24 32.33
C LYS A 15 41.50 20.50 31.13
N THR A 16 41.08 19.27 30.89
CA THR A 16 41.55 18.48 29.74
C THR A 16 41.01 19.03 28.42
N LYS A 17 41.72 18.86 27.31
CA LYS A 17 41.28 19.33 25.97
C LYS A 17 39.88 18.85 25.61
N ARG A 18 39.46 17.62 26.03
CA ARG A 18 38.14 17.05 25.81
C ARG A 18 37.06 17.79 26.62
N GLN A 19 37.35 18.19 27.85
CA GLN A 19 36.42 18.98 28.66
C GLN A 19 36.20 20.37 28.06
N GLN A 20 37.26 21.02 27.57
CA GLN A 20 37.15 22.31 26.89
C GLN A 20 36.35 22.24 25.59
N GLN A 21 36.45 21.14 24.83
CA GLN A 21 35.65 20.92 23.62
C GLN A 21 34.17 20.70 23.94
N LEU A 22 33.87 19.91 24.98
CA LEU A 22 32.49 19.68 25.42
C LEU A 22 31.83 20.96 25.95
N GLU A 23 32.57 21.79 26.72
CA GLU A 23 32.10 23.08 27.18
C GLU A 23 31.85 24.05 25.99
N ALA A 24 32.74 24.09 25.02
CA ALA A 24 32.57 24.90 23.79
C ALA A 24 31.37 24.48 22.97
N GLN A 25 31.13 23.17 22.83
CA GLN A 25 29.94 22.65 22.16
C GLN A 25 28.67 22.96 22.92
N ALA A 26 28.67 22.79 24.25
CA ALA A 26 27.53 23.12 25.09
C ALA A 26 27.17 24.63 25.02
N ILE A 27 28.18 25.50 25.02
CA ILE A 27 28.00 26.94 24.81
C ILE A 27 27.43 27.21 23.42
N GLY A 28 27.95 26.55 22.36
CA GLY A 28 27.44 26.70 21.01
C GLY A 28 25.96 26.30 20.87
N TYR A 29 25.57 25.16 21.42
CA TYR A 29 24.16 24.76 21.46
C TYR A 29 23.28 25.72 22.29
N GLY A 30 23.82 26.25 23.41
CA GLY A 30 23.11 27.25 24.22
C GLY A 30 22.83 28.52 23.44
N VAL A 31 23.84 29.05 22.72
CA VAL A 31 23.71 30.25 21.87
C VAL A 31 22.68 30.02 20.74
N VAL A 32 22.75 28.85 20.04
CA VAL A 32 21.77 28.53 19.00
C VAL A 32 20.36 28.40 19.57
N ALA A 33 20.18 27.78 20.74
CA ALA A 33 18.87 27.66 21.38
C ALA A 33 18.31 29.03 21.77
N VAL A 34 19.13 29.91 22.34
CA VAL A 34 18.71 31.28 22.72
C VAL A 34 18.33 32.08 21.46
N ALA A 35 19.15 31.99 20.39
CA ALA A 35 18.84 32.67 19.13
C ALA A 35 17.51 32.17 18.53
N ALA A 36 17.26 30.84 18.55
CA ALA A 36 16.02 30.24 18.08
C ALA A 36 14.80 30.72 18.90
N ILE A 37 14.92 30.77 20.22
CA ILE A 37 13.87 31.29 21.10
C ILE A 37 13.62 32.78 20.84
N ALA A 38 14.66 33.57 20.69
CA ALA A 38 14.53 35.00 20.37
C ALA A 38 13.84 35.24 19.02
N ALA A 39 14.21 34.43 17.99
CA ALA A 39 13.55 34.47 16.70
C ALA A 39 12.07 34.07 16.79
N ALA A 40 11.75 33.00 17.53
CA ALA A 40 10.36 32.59 17.77
C ALA A 40 9.52 33.66 18.46
N VAL A 41 10.08 34.31 19.51
CA VAL A 41 9.41 35.43 20.20
C VAL A 41 9.21 36.61 19.25
N ALA A 42 10.22 36.98 18.46
CA ALA A 42 10.10 38.05 17.47
C ALA A 42 9.01 37.77 16.40
N VAL A 43 8.89 36.52 15.93
CA VAL A 43 7.82 36.10 15.00
C VAL A 43 6.45 36.20 15.69
N VAL A 44 6.32 35.70 16.91
CA VAL A 44 5.06 35.77 17.67
C VAL A 44 4.61 37.23 17.92
N THR A 45 5.53 38.10 18.36
CA THR A 45 5.21 39.50 18.55
C THR A 45 4.84 40.21 17.25
N TRP A 46 5.58 39.95 16.17
CA TRP A 46 5.26 40.52 14.87
C TRP A 46 3.89 40.06 14.35
N VAL A 47 3.56 38.76 14.48
CA VAL A 47 2.26 38.21 14.09
C VAL A 47 1.12 38.80 14.95
N SER A 48 1.34 39.02 16.26
CA SER A 48 0.33 39.63 17.13
C SER A 48 0.01 41.07 16.76
N GLU A 49 0.98 41.82 16.22
CA GLU A 49 0.79 43.17 15.66
C GLU A 49 0.11 43.15 14.26
N HIS A 50 0.16 42.00 13.55
CA HIS A 50 -0.36 41.87 12.19
C HIS A 50 -1.36 40.70 12.06
N PRO A 51 -2.51 40.74 12.75
CA PRO A 51 -3.46 39.60 12.80
C PRO A 51 -4.02 39.22 11.41
N TRP A 52 -3.98 40.12 10.45
CA TRP A 52 -4.37 39.85 9.05
C TRP A 52 -3.49 38.77 8.39
N VAL A 53 -2.24 38.61 8.84
CA VAL A 53 -1.31 37.57 8.32
C VAL A 53 -1.85 36.18 8.61
N LEU A 54 -2.47 35.96 9.78
CA LEU A 54 -3.10 34.68 10.11
C LEU A 54 -4.30 34.41 9.21
N MET A 55 -5.08 35.43 8.86
CA MET A 55 -6.20 35.30 7.94
C MET A 55 -5.71 34.95 6.53
N VAL A 56 -4.67 35.61 6.04
CA VAL A 56 -4.06 35.30 4.73
C VAL A 56 -3.49 33.87 4.72
N ALA A 57 -2.77 33.49 5.77
CA ALA A 57 -2.22 32.15 5.90
C ALA A 57 -3.32 31.08 5.91
N LEU A 58 -4.44 31.35 6.62
CA LEU A 58 -5.60 30.46 6.65
C LEU A 58 -6.23 30.33 5.25
N VAL A 59 -6.46 31.44 4.55
CA VAL A 59 -7.04 31.43 3.20
C VAL A 59 -6.15 30.68 2.24
N LEU A 60 -4.83 30.92 2.28
CA LEU A 60 -3.87 30.18 1.44
C LEU A 60 -3.85 28.70 1.78
N GLY A 61 -3.86 28.33 3.07
CA GLY A 61 -3.93 26.95 3.51
C GLY A 61 -5.18 26.22 3.01
N VAL A 62 -6.34 26.89 3.12
CA VAL A 62 -7.61 26.37 2.58
C VAL A 62 -7.56 26.25 1.06
N ALA A 63 -7.03 27.25 0.35
CA ALA A 63 -6.89 27.19 -1.10
C ALA A 63 -5.97 26.05 -1.57
N VAL A 64 -4.82 25.86 -0.90
CA VAL A 64 -3.90 24.75 -1.20
C VAL A 64 -4.56 23.39 -0.89
N PHE A 65 -5.29 23.27 0.23
CA PHE A 65 -6.03 22.06 0.56
C PHE A 65 -7.12 21.73 -0.46
N TYR A 66 -7.89 22.74 -0.89
CA TYR A 66 -8.89 22.58 -1.96
C TYR A 66 -8.25 22.21 -3.30
N ALA A 67 -7.15 22.83 -3.67
CA ALA A 67 -6.41 22.50 -4.88
C ALA A 67 -5.88 21.06 -4.84
N TRP A 68 -5.37 20.60 -3.67
CA TRP A 68 -4.93 19.24 -3.46
C TRP A 68 -6.09 18.23 -3.56
N LEU A 69 -7.24 18.50 -2.92
CA LEU A 69 -8.45 17.68 -3.03
C LEU A 69 -8.95 17.60 -4.47
N TYR A 70 -8.97 18.73 -5.17
CA TYR A 70 -9.39 18.81 -6.57
C TYR A 70 -8.47 17.99 -7.48
N GLN A 71 -7.15 18.14 -7.34
CA GLN A 71 -6.18 17.34 -8.08
C GLN A 71 -6.31 15.84 -7.78
N ARG A 72 -6.50 15.48 -6.51
CA ARG A 72 -6.73 14.09 -6.09
C ARG A 72 -8.00 13.52 -6.74
N HIS A 73 -9.08 14.28 -6.75
CA HIS A 73 -10.34 13.89 -7.38
C HIS A 73 -10.20 13.73 -8.89
N GLN A 74 -9.52 14.67 -9.56
CA GLN A 74 -9.22 14.61 -10.99
C GLN A 74 -8.37 13.37 -11.34
N ARG A 75 -7.31 13.08 -10.60
CA ARG A 75 -6.47 11.89 -10.82
C ARG A 75 -7.30 10.60 -10.73
N LEU A 76 -8.16 10.48 -9.73
CA LEU A 76 -9.06 9.32 -9.57
C LEU A 76 -10.07 9.20 -10.72
N GLN A 77 -10.56 10.31 -11.26
CA GLN A 77 -11.44 10.33 -12.43
C GLN A 77 -10.71 9.86 -13.69
N TRP A 78 -9.50 10.39 -13.94
CA TRP A 78 -8.68 9.99 -15.08
C TRP A 78 -8.25 8.54 -15.03
N GLU A 79 -7.91 8.01 -13.86
CA GLU A 79 -7.61 6.60 -13.66
C GLU A 79 -8.82 5.72 -13.96
N ARG A 80 -10.02 6.13 -13.54
CA ARG A 80 -11.29 5.42 -13.85
C ARG A 80 -11.60 5.41 -15.34
N VAL A 81 -11.42 6.53 -16.05
CA VAL A 81 -11.64 6.60 -17.49
C VAL A 81 -10.61 5.76 -18.24
N ARG A 82 -9.34 5.87 -17.85
CA ARG A 82 -8.23 5.11 -18.45
C ARG A 82 -8.39 3.60 -18.19
N SER A 83 -8.77 3.22 -16.97
CA SER A 83 -8.97 1.82 -16.62
C SER A 83 -10.17 1.19 -17.33
N ARG A 84 -11.28 1.92 -17.51
CA ARG A 84 -12.45 1.40 -18.25
C ARG A 84 -12.14 0.99 -19.69
N GLY A 85 -11.12 1.61 -20.31
CA GLY A 85 -10.63 1.24 -21.65
C GLY A 85 -9.64 0.08 -21.67
N LEU A 86 -9.15 -0.37 -20.48
CA LEU A 86 -8.15 -1.44 -20.43
C LEU A 86 -8.74 -2.77 -20.87
N ARG A 87 -8.18 -3.31 -21.95
CA ARG A 87 -8.53 -4.61 -22.50
C ARG A 87 -7.27 -5.35 -22.93
N TYR A 88 -7.28 -6.64 -22.74
CA TYR A 88 -6.22 -7.52 -23.23
C TYR A 88 -6.81 -8.59 -24.12
N ALA A 89 -6.16 -8.84 -25.27
CA ALA A 89 -6.35 -10.10 -25.97
C ALA A 89 -5.69 -11.21 -25.14
N ILE A 90 -6.25 -12.41 -25.16
CA ILE A 90 -5.70 -13.54 -24.41
C ILE A 90 -4.26 -13.89 -24.85
N SER A 91 -3.92 -13.67 -26.11
CA SER A 91 -2.56 -13.85 -26.65
C SER A 91 -1.55 -12.87 -26.04
N GLN A 92 -1.98 -11.66 -25.69
CA GLN A 92 -1.13 -10.70 -24.98
C GLN A 92 -0.82 -11.19 -23.57
N LEU A 93 -1.83 -11.76 -22.87
CA LEU A 93 -1.63 -12.33 -21.53
C LEU A 93 -0.73 -13.59 -21.58
N ASP A 94 -0.77 -14.36 -22.66
CA ASP A 94 0.12 -15.51 -22.85
C ASP A 94 1.59 -15.11 -23.01
N ALA A 95 1.84 -13.98 -23.67
CA ALA A 95 3.19 -13.48 -23.94
C ALA A 95 3.89 -12.85 -22.71
N LEU A 96 3.14 -12.56 -21.66
CA LEU A 96 3.68 -11.93 -20.45
C LEU A 96 4.61 -12.86 -19.67
N HIS A 97 5.53 -12.28 -18.92
CA HIS A 97 6.23 -12.97 -17.84
C HIS A 97 5.29 -13.14 -16.62
N HIS A 98 5.56 -14.08 -15.73
CA HIS A 98 4.67 -14.37 -14.59
C HIS A 98 4.33 -13.12 -13.74
N ARG A 99 5.32 -12.27 -13.43
CA ARG A 99 5.09 -11.01 -12.68
C ARG A 99 4.26 -9.99 -13.45
N GLU A 100 4.49 -9.88 -14.76
CA GLU A 100 3.70 -8.99 -15.62
C GLU A 100 2.26 -9.49 -15.73
N PHE A 101 2.05 -10.80 -15.71
CA PHE A 101 0.72 -11.40 -15.65
C PHE A 101 0.00 -11.02 -14.34
N GLU A 102 0.66 -11.09 -13.19
CA GLU A 102 0.10 -10.62 -11.91
C GLU A 102 -0.27 -9.13 -11.96
N HIS A 103 0.60 -8.30 -12.56
CA HIS A 103 0.29 -6.88 -12.77
C HIS A 103 -0.92 -6.68 -13.68
N ALA A 104 -1.05 -7.46 -14.75
CA ALA A 104 -2.21 -7.39 -15.64
C ALA A 104 -3.51 -7.78 -14.91
N ILE A 105 -3.48 -8.81 -14.06
CA ILE A 105 -4.63 -9.20 -13.23
C ILE A 105 -4.99 -8.09 -12.23
N ARG A 106 -4.01 -7.48 -11.55
CA ARG A 106 -4.21 -6.31 -10.69
C ARG A 106 -4.88 -5.15 -11.45
N ASP A 107 -4.41 -4.86 -12.65
CA ASP A 107 -4.92 -3.75 -13.46
C ASP A 107 -6.34 -4.02 -13.96
N LEU A 108 -6.67 -5.27 -14.28
CA LEU A 108 -8.05 -5.70 -14.56
C LEU A 108 -8.95 -5.49 -13.33
N MET A 109 -8.51 -5.83 -12.12
CA MET A 109 -9.27 -5.54 -10.90
C MET A 109 -9.47 -4.03 -10.69
N LYS A 110 -8.44 -3.22 -10.95
CA LYS A 110 -8.58 -1.74 -10.92
C LYS A 110 -9.56 -1.22 -11.95
N ARG A 111 -9.54 -1.75 -13.16
CA ARG A 111 -10.51 -1.46 -14.21
C ARG A 111 -11.94 -1.73 -13.74
N ASP A 112 -12.13 -2.84 -13.05
CA ASP A 112 -13.42 -3.26 -12.51
C ASP A 112 -13.89 -2.40 -11.31
N GLY A 113 -13.07 -1.48 -10.81
CA GLY A 113 -13.42 -0.54 -9.74
C GLY A 113 -12.79 -0.83 -8.39
N CYS A 114 -11.93 -1.85 -8.29
CA CYS A 114 -11.14 -2.14 -7.09
C CYS A 114 -9.95 -1.18 -7.01
N THR A 115 -10.15 0.04 -6.55
CA THR A 115 -9.14 1.11 -6.57
C THR A 115 -7.92 0.84 -5.69
N ASP A 116 -8.07 -0.02 -4.68
CA ASP A 116 -7.04 -0.48 -3.75
C ASP A 116 -6.29 -1.73 -4.22
N ALA A 117 -6.59 -2.24 -5.43
CA ALA A 117 -5.95 -3.46 -5.93
C ALA A 117 -4.43 -3.33 -5.97
N VAL A 118 -3.75 -4.24 -5.28
CA VAL A 118 -2.29 -4.30 -5.17
C VAL A 118 -1.77 -5.69 -5.53
N GLN A 119 -0.64 -5.73 -6.18
CA GLN A 119 0.14 -6.96 -6.35
C GLN A 119 1.01 -7.12 -5.09
N VAL A 120 0.96 -8.30 -4.47
CA VAL A 120 1.64 -8.60 -3.20
C VAL A 120 2.59 -9.78 -3.31
N GLY A 121 2.74 -10.36 -4.50
CA GLY A 121 3.59 -11.53 -4.75
C GLY A 121 5.04 -11.32 -4.34
N GLY A 122 5.61 -12.33 -3.68
CA GLY A 122 6.99 -12.32 -3.20
C GLY A 122 7.26 -13.48 -2.22
N ALA A 123 8.48 -13.57 -1.72
CA ALA A 123 8.82 -14.55 -0.69
C ALA A 123 7.98 -14.27 0.58
N GLY A 124 7.12 -15.21 0.96
CA GLY A 124 6.26 -15.08 2.14
C GLY A 124 4.84 -14.54 1.86
N ASP A 125 4.41 -14.42 0.60
CA ASP A 125 3.06 -13.99 0.22
C ASP A 125 1.94 -14.99 0.56
N ASN A 126 2.32 -16.19 1.02
CA ASN A 126 1.40 -17.28 1.38
C ASN A 126 0.37 -17.61 0.28
N GLY A 127 0.79 -17.47 -0.98
CA GLY A 127 -0.01 -17.80 -2.16
C GLY A 127 -1.00 -16.72 -2.60
N ALA A 128 -0.89 -15.50 -2.09
CA ALA A 128 -1.67 -14.36 -2.55
C ALA A 128 -0.82 -13.50 -3.49
N ASP A 129 -1.18 -13.41 -4.77
CA ASP A 129 -0.47 -12.59 -5.75
C ASP A 129 -1.12 -11.21 -5.92
N VAL A 130 -2.45 -11.13 -5.83
CA VAL A 130 -3.20 -9.87 -5.90
C VAL A 130 -4.25 -9.82 -4.80
N LYS A 131 -4.33 -8.67 -4.11
CA LYS A 131 -5.38 -8.34 -3.14
C LYS A 131 -6.14 -7.12 -3.60
N ALA A 132 -7.45 -7.11 -3.38
CA ALA A 132 -8.31 -6.01 -3.79
C ALA A 132 -9.58 -5.96 -2.93
N THR A 133 -10.20 -4.78 -2.82
CA THR A 133 -11.56 -4.64 -2.30
C THR A 133 -12.45 -4.15 -3.42
N ASP A 134 -13.54 -4.85 -3.67
CA ASP A 134 -14.48 -4.44 -4.71
C ASP A 134 -15.38 -3.28 -4.24
N PRO A 135 -16.15 -2.64 -5.15
CA PRO A 135 -17.04 -1.55 -4.79
C PRO A 135 -18.16 -1.92 -3.79
N PHE A 136 -18.36 -3.22 -3.53
CA PHE A 136 -19.34 -3.75 -2.59
C PHE A 136 -18.73 -4.12 -1.23
N GLY A 137 -17.44 -3.78 -1.01
CA GLY A 137 -16.71 -3.98 0.23
C GLY A 137 -16.20 -5.41 0.45
N ARG A 138 -16.29 -6.32 -0.54
CA ARG A 138 -15.76 -7.68 -0.43
C ARG A 138 -14.26 -7.68 -0.67
N ARG A 139 -13.51 -8.38 0.18
CA ARG A 139 -12.07 -8.57 0.02
C ARG A 139 -11.78 -9.76 -0.89
N TRP A 140 -11.00 -9.50 -1.92
CA TRP A 140 -10.57 -10.48 -2.92
C TRP A 140 -9.12 -10.87 -2.69
N VAL A 141 -8.85 -12.15 -2.72
CA VAL A 141 -7.51 -12.70 -2.76
C VAL A 141 -7.40 -13.56 -4.02
N ILE A 142 -6.45 -13.22 -4.86
CA ILE A 142 -6.27 -13.86 -6.15
C ILE A 142 -4.87 -14.45 -6.21
N GLN A 143 -4.78 -15.73 -6.57
CA GLN A 143 -3.54 -16.39 -6.94
C GLN A 143 -3.47 -16.53 -8.46
N CYS A 144 -2.31 -16.25 -9.03
CA CYS A 144 -2.06 -16.26 -10.46
C CYS A 144 -1.15 -17.45 -10.82
N LYS A 145 -1.59 -18.26 -11.77
CA LYS A 145 -0.81 -19.39 -12.30
C LYS A 145 -0.62 -19.22 -13.80
N HIS A 146 0.37 -18.41 -14.17
CA HIS A 146 0.74 -18.22 -15.56
C HIS A 146 1.34 -19.50 -16.17
N ARG A 147 0.96 -19.81 -17.38
CA ARG A 147 1.49 -20.92 -18.18
C ARG A 147 2.09 -20.39 -19.49
N ARG A 148 3.41 -20.55 -19.66
CA ARG A 148 4.16 -20.04 -20.81
C ARG A 148 3.56 -20.46 -22.17
N ASN A 149 3.02 -21.69 -22.24
CA ASN A 149 2.38 -22.23 -23.44
C ASN A 149 0.84 -22.11 -23.38
N GLY A 150 0.29 -21.22 -22.56
CA GLY A 150 -1.14 -21.01 -22.43
C GLY A 150 -1.92 -22.31 -22.27
N ARG A 151 -2.86 -22.58 -23.18
CA ARG A 151 -3.70 -23.78 -23.16
C ARG A 151 -2.91 -25.09 -23.31
N ALA A 152 -1.80 -25.09 -24.04
CA ALA A 152 -0.95 -26.28 -24.27
C ALA A 152 -0.03 -26.56 -23.06
N GLY A 153 0.11 -25.64 -22.14
CA GLY A 153 0.91 -25.80 -20.91
C GLY A 153 0.32 -26.83 -19.93
N SER A 154 1.11 -27.23 -18.95
CA SER A 154 0.66 -28.13 -17.88
C SER A 154 -0.56 -27.57 -17.17
N PRO A 155 -1.62 -28.34 -16.91
CA PRO A 155 -2.79 -27.88 -16.20
C PRO A 155 -2.45 -27.53 -14.75
N VAL A 156 -3.21 -26.60 -14.15
CA VAL A 156 -3.14 -26.28 -12.73
C VAL A 156 -3.86 -27.38 -11.95
N GLY A 157 -3.22 -27.90 -10.93
CA GLY A 157 -3.72 -29.03 -10.13
C GLY A 157 -4.31 -28.64 -8.79
N THR A 158 -4.88 -29.61 -8.09
CA THR A 158 -5.46 -29.45 -6.75
C THR A 158 -4.47 -28.99 -5.67
N PRO A 159 -3.15 -29.29 -5.71
CA PRO A 159 -2.22 -28.77 -4.72
C PRO A 159 -2.21 -27.24 -4.61
N ASP A 160 -2.31 -26.52 -5.73
CA ASP A 160 -2.39 -25.06 -5.73
C ASP A 160 -3.65 -24.55 -5.02
N LEU A 161 -4.79 -25.26 -5.18
CA LEU A 161 -6.03 -24.92 -4.50
C LEU A 161 -5.95 -25.16 -2.99
N HIS A 162 -5.27 -26.21 -2.56
CA HIS A 162 -5.10 -26.49 -1.12
C HIS A 162 -4.29 -25.39 -0.43
N VAL A 163 -3.19 -24.94 -1.02
CA VAL A 163 -2.39 -23.84 -0.51
C VAL A 163 -3.24 -22.58 -0.39
N LEU A 164 -3.89 -22.17 -1.47
CA LEU A 164 -4.73 -20.98 -1.49
C LEU A 164 -5.89 -21.04 -0.49
N ASN A 165 -6.55 -22.20 -0.38
CA ASN A 165 -7.63 -22.40 0.59
C ASN A 165 -7.18 -22.26 2.04
N GLY A 166 -5.98 -22.76 2.37
CA GLY A 166 -5.42 -22.70 3.72
C GLY A 166 -5.00 -21.30 4.15
N THR A 167 -4.73 -20.39 3.21
CA THR A 167 -4.13 -19.09 3.51
C THR A 167 -5.06 -17.91 3.25
N ALA A 168 -5.87 -17.95 2.18
CA ALA A 168 -6.60 -16.80 1.71
C ALA A 168 -7.60 -16.22 2.72
N ARG A 169 -8.37 -17.05 3.41
CA ARG A 169 -9.34 -16.59 4.40
C ARG A 169 -8.72 -16.37 5.76
N GLN A 170 -7.83 -17.26 6.18
CA GLN A 170 -7.24 -17.27 7.51
C GLN A 170 -6.20 -16.15 7.69
N LEU A 171 -5.30 -15.99 6.71
CA LEU A 171 -4.22 -14.99 6.78
C LEU A 171 -4.59 -13.66 6.16
N HIS A 172 -5.43 -13.67 5.11
CA HIS A 172 -5.73 -12.46 4.34
C HIS A 172 -7.17 -11.96 4.52
N GLY A 173 -8.01 -12.68 5.26
CA GLY A 173 -9.39 -12.28 5.53
C GLY A 173 -10.26 -12.17 4.28
N ALA A 174 -10.01 -13.03 3.27
CA ALA A 174 -10.70 -12.99 2.00
C ALA A 174 -12.17 -13.40 2.12
N ASP A 175 -13.07 -12.62 1.50
CA ASP A 175 -14.45 -12.99 1.25
C ASP A 175 -14.55 -13.82 -0.04
N VAL A 176 -13.78 -13.42 -1.06
CA VAL A 176 -13.73 -14.03 -2.38
C VAL A 176 -12.31 -14.51 -2.66
N VAL A 177 -12.17 -15.79 -2.94
CA VAL A 177 -10.89 -16.44 -3.20
C VAL A 177 -10.88 -16.96 -4.63
N VAL A 178 -9.90 -16.52 -5.41
CA VAL A 178 -9.85 -16.81 -6.85
C VAL A 178 -8.49 -17.38 -7.23
N LEU A 179 -8.50 -18.43 -8.04
CA LEU A 179 -7.31 -18.93 -8.73
C LEU A 179 -7.45 -18.65 -10.22
N VAL A 180 -6.53 -17.86 -10.77
CA VAL A 180 -6.54 -17.42 -12.18
C VAL A 180 -5.41 -18.09 -12.94
N THR A 181 -5.72 -18.58 -14.14
CA THR A 181 -4.71 -19.10 -15.07
C THR A 181 -5.04 -18.75 -16.52
N ASN A 182 -4.02 -18.46 -17.33
CA ASN A 182 -4.15 -18.42 -18.79
C ASN A 182 -4.15 -19.81 -19.43
N GLY A 183 -4.05 -20.87 -18.62
CA GLY A 183 -4.09 -22.27 -19.02
C GLY A 183 -5.44 -22.92 -18.72
N ARG A 184 -5.38 -24.14 -18.21
CA ARG A 184 -6.53 -25.00 -17.86
C ARG A 184 -6.33 -25.60 -16.47
N PHE A 185 -7.42 -26.03 -15.85
CA PHE A 185 -7.43 -26.79 -14.60
C PHE A 185 -7.56 -28.27 -14.85
N THR A 186 -7.05 -29.10 -13.93
CA THR A 186 -7.34 -30.55 -13.94
C THR A 186 -8.81 -30.79 -13.53
N SER A 187 -9.35 -31.96 -13.91
CA SER A 187 -10.75 -32.31 -13.60
C SER A 187 -11.06 -32.32 -12.11
N GLY A 188 -10.09 -32.63 -11.24
CA GLY A 188 -10.24 -32.63 -9.78
C GLY A 188 -10.38 -31.24 -9.16
N CYS A 189 -9.95 -30.18 -9.86
CA CYS A 189 -10.01 -28.84 -9.32
C CYS A 189 -11.44 -28.31 -9.12
N LEU A 190 -12.35 -28.61 -10.05
CA LEU A 190 -13.71 -28.06 -10.01
C LEU A 190 -14.55 -28.57 -8.83
N PRO A 191 -14.58 -29.88 -8.52
CA PRO A 191 -15.25 -30.39 -7.31
C PRO A 191 -14.68 -29.79 -6.03
N LEU A 192 -13.34 -29.73 -5.93
CA LEU A 192 -12.65 -29.16 -4.80
C LEU A 192 -12.96 -27.65 -4.62
N ALA A 193 -12.90 -26.89 -5.69
CA ALA A 193 -13.21 -25.47 -5.66
C ALA A 193 -14.65 -25.21 -5.20
N ARG A 194 -15.61 -26.00 -5.67
CA ARG A 194 -17.01 -25.89 -5.23
C ARG A 194 -17.18 -26.19 -3.74
N SER A 195 -16.58 -27.29 -3.25
CA SER A 195 -16.66 -27.66 -1.82
C SER A 195 -16.03 -26.63 -0.91
N GLN A 196 -14.96 -25.96 -1.34
CA GLN A 196 -14.21 -24.96 -0.58
C GLN A 196 -14.62 -23.52 -0.90
N LYS A 197 -15.64 -23.30 -1.73
CA LYS A 197 -16.10 -21.96 -2.16
C LYS A 197 -14.97 -21.11 -2.75
N LEU A 198 -14.13 -21.75 -3.58
CA LEU A 198 -13.10 -21.10 -4.37
C LEU A 198 -13.62 -20.85 -5.78
N HIS A 199 -13.15 -19.79 -6.41
CA HIS A 199 -13.50 -19.48 -7.80
C HIS A 199 -12.31 -19.81 -8.72
N LEU A 200 -12.59 -20.45 -9.81
CA LEU A 200 -11.61 -20.80 -10.84
C LEU A 200 -11.83 -19.95 -12.09
N VAL A 201 -10.80 -19.23 -12.48
CA VAL A 201 -10.76 -18.44 -13.71
C VAL A 201 -9.76 -19.11 -14.65
N ASP A 202 -10.29 -19.94 -15.55
CA ASP A 202 -9.51 -20.56 -16.60
C ASP A 202 -9.28 -19.61 -17.77
N ARG A 203 -8.59 -20.08 -18.78
CA ARG A 203 -8.30 -19.32 -20.01
C ARG A 203 -9.54 -18.72 -20.66
N ASN A 204 -10.67 -19.41 -20.67
CA ASN A 204 -11.89 -18.96 -21.34
C ASN A 204 -12.52 -17.78 -20.56
N VAL A 205 -12.70 -17.97 -19.25
CA VAL A 205 -13.21 -16.91 -18.35
C VAL A 205 -12.26 -15.73 -18.31
N LEU A 206 -10.94 -15.97 -18.26
CA LEU A 206 -9.94 -14.92 -18.30
C LEU A 206 -9.99 -14.12 -19.61
N GLY A 207 -10.11 -14.79 -20.74
CA GLY A 207 -10.23 -14.15 -22.06
C GLY A 207 -11.49 -13.28 -22.15
N GLU A 208 -12.64 -13.78 -21.67
CA GLU A 208 -13.88 -13.01 -21.58
C GLU A 208 -13.71 -11.80 -20.66
N TRP A 209 -13.18 -12.00 -19.47
CA TRP A 209 -12.93 -10.92 -18.50
C TRP A 209 -12.01 -9.84 -19.04
N ALA A 210 -10.89 -10.24 -19.62
CA ALA A 210 -9.89 -9.32 -20.15
C ALA A 210 -10.41 -8.50 -21.35
N ALA A 211 -11.23 -9.09 -22.22
CA ALA A 211 -11.68 -8.48 -23.47
C ALA A 211 -13.02 -7.72 -23.34
N SER A 212 -13.98 -8.21 -22.54
CA SER A 212 -15.36 -7.70 -22.54
C SER A 212 -15.52 -6.38 -21.80
N GLY A 213 -14.65 -6.07 -20.85
CA GLY A 213 -14.83 -4.92 -19.93
C GLY A 213 -15.89 -5.18 -18.84
N ARG A 214 -16.47 -6.40 -18.77
CA ARG A 214 -17.36 -6.80 -17.68
C ARG A 214 -16.55 -7.08 -16.42
N PRO A 215 -17.01 -6.66 -15.25
CA PRO A 215 -16.33 -6.96 -13.99
C PRO A 215 -16.29 -8.46 -13.70
N LEU A 216 -15.20 -8.91 -13.04
CA LEU A 216 -15.00 -10.34 -12.76
C LEU A 216 -16.16 -10.97 -11.96
N TRP A 217 -16.74 -10.23 -11.01
CA TRP A 217 -17.85 -10.72 -10.19
C TRP A 217 -19.15 -10.97 -10.96
N GLU A 218 -19.32 -10.42 -12.16
CA GLU A 218 -20.44 -10.75 -13.05
C GLU A 218 -20.23 -12.05 -13.84
N LEU A 219 -18.98 -12.45 -14.03
CA LEU A 219 -18.62 -13.66 -14.75
C LEU A 219 -18.54 -14.87 -13.82
N LEU A 220 -18.29 -14.66 -12.54
CA LEU A 220 -18.18 -15.70 -11.53
C LEU A 220 -19.59 -16.06 -10.97
N ARG A 221 -19.78 -17.37 -10.78
CA ARG A 221 -21.00 -17.88 -10.12
C ARG A 221 -20.84 -17.87 -8.60
N ALA A 222 -21.93 -17.62 -7.88
CA ALA A 222 -21.98 -17.75 -6.41
C ALA A 222 -20.99 -16.87 -5.65
N VAL A 223 -20.72 -15.66 -6.13
CA VAL A 223 -19.95 -14.66 -5.37
C VAL A 223 -20.76 -14.26 -4.13
N PRO A 224 -20.15 -14.14 -2.93
CA PRO A 224 -20.84 -13.74 -1.71
C PRO A 224 -21.60 -12.40 -1.87
N PRO A 225 -22.68 -12.19 -1.12
CA PRO A 225 -23.39 -10.91 -1.14
C PRO A 225 -22.47 -9.75 -0.71
N PRO A 226 -22.84 -8.50 -1.06
CA PRO A 226 -22.13 -7.32 -0.59
C PRO A 226 -21.95 -7.30 0.93
N ARG A 227 -20.81 -6.80 1.41
CA ARG A 227 -20.65 -6.52 2.84
C ARG A 227 -21.60 -5.39 3.24
N LYS A 228 -22.36 -5.58 4.28
CA LYS A 228 -23.09 -4.47 4.90
C LYS A 228 -22.06 -3.44 5.38
N PRO A 229 -22.25 -2.12 5.14
CA PRO A 229 -21.41 -1.12 5.77
C PRO A 229 -21.46 -1.37 7.29
N SER A 230 -20.29 -1.46 7.93
CA SER A 230 -20.25 -1.49 9.40
C SER A 230 -20.88 -0.18 9.86
N SER A 231 -22.06 -0.27 10.47
CA SER A 231 -22.61 0.85 11.22
C SER A 231 -21.56 1.23 12.25
N LEU A 232 -20.97 2.41 12.09
CA LEU A 232 -20.12 3.01 13.10
C LEU A 232 -20.94 3.10 14.38
N SER A 233 -20.62 2.23 15.34
CA SER A 233 -21.06 2.31 16.72
C SER A 233 -20.19 3.29 17.47
#